data_e0c3ae24de17f95b22b6b104cd8a3384
#
_entry.id   e0c3ae24de17f95b22b6b104cd8a3384
#
_cell.length_a   1.000
_cell.length_b   1.000
_cell.length_c   1.000
_cell.angle_alpha   90.00
_cell.angle_beta   90.00
_cell.angle_gamma   90.00
#
_symmetry.space_group_name_H-M   'P 1'
#
loop_
_entity.id
_entity.type
_entity.pdbx_description
1 polymer ?
#
loop_
_entity_poly.entity_id
_entity_poly.type
_entity_poly.pdbx_seq_one_letter_code
_entity_poly.pdbx_strand_id
1 'polypeptide(L)'
;METYADHVYVYDNGSTDGSIEFLQKFDWITVRNFKTEGKNNTIMRDIKNECWKESRGVADLVVVCDLDEVLCAKNIRRSLQDMIDGGYTIAAPKWYTFVSETMPVYEKGKLLHENYPLAWFGKGKVLIFDPNKIKDIHFTVGSHECNPTGEVKYYSKGETGDIYCLHICNNLGVEYKIKKYAMANKRRSRHDVQAKHGIHYTQSPDKIRSDYKNMLKTAINFSELLKKE
;
A
#
# COMPACT_ATOMS: atom_id res chain seq x y z
N MET A 1 -6.36 -9.11 16.71
CA MET A 1 -5.94 -9.29 15.31
C MET A 1 -4.48 -9.69 15.37
N GLU A 2 -4.14 -10.88 14.92
CA GLU A 2 -2.72 -11.27 14.85
C GLU A 2 -2.06 -10.42 13.77
N THR A 3 -0.98 -9.74 14.12
CA THR A 3 -0.13 -9.08 13.15
C THR A 3 0.70 -10.12 12.42
N TYR A 4 0.98 -9.93 11.15
CA TYR A 4 1.92 -10.77 10.39
C TYR A 4 3.35 -10.22 10.40
N ALA A 5 3.53 -9.01 10.92
CA ALA A 5 4.83 -8.36 11.03
C ALA A 5 5.32 -8.41 12.49
N ASP A 6 6.58 -8.77 12.69
CA ASP A 6 7.24 -8.78 13.99
C ASP A 6 7.75 -7.38 14.36
N HIS A 7 8.11 -6.57 13.36
CA HIS A 7 8.54 -5.19 13.53
C HIS A 7 8.11 -4.31 12.34
N VAL A 8 7.83 -3.03 12.61
CA VAL A 8 7.43 -2.04 11.58
C VAL A 8 8.28 -0.79 11.69
N TYR A 9 8.88 -0.38 10.57
CA TYR A 9 9.53 0.90 10.41
C TYR A 9 8.61 1.87 9.67
N VAL A 10 8.27 2.99 10.30
CA VAL A 10 7.44 4.05 9.71
C VAL A 10 8.32 5.25 9.37
N TYR A 11 8.34 5.62 8.10
CA TYR A 11 9.05 6.80 7.62
C TYR A 11 8.09 7.98 7.53
N ASP A 12 8.23 8.95 8.44
CA ASP A 12 7.36 10.11 8.57
C ASP A 12 7.96 11.38 7.96
N ASN A 13 7.17 12.10 7.16
CA ASN A 13 7.54 13.37 6.53
C ASN A 13 6.92 14.58 7.26
N GLY A 14 6.91 14.55 8.58
CA GLY A 14 6.44 15.65 9.43
C GLY A 14 4.93 15.68 9.61
N SER A 15 4.30 14.57 9.97
CA SER A 15 2.89 14.50 10.38
C SER A 15 2.63 15.33 11.65
N THR A 16 1.47 16.01 11.67
CA THR A 16 1.07 16.90 12.77
C THR A 16 -0.35 16.59 13.28
N ASP A 17 -0.86 15.43 12.98
CA ASP A 17 -2.25 14.99 13.25
C ASP A 17 -2.37 14.01 14.44
N GLY A 18 -1.29 13.83 15.21
CA GLY A 18 -1.23 12.88 16.32
C GLY A 18 -0.86 11.45 15.92
N SER A 19 -0.59 11.19 14.63
CA SER A 19 -0.22 9.85 14.14
C SER A 19 1.07 9.35 14.80
N ILE A 20 2.06 10.22 14.99
CA ILE A 20 3.36 9.85 15.55
C ILE A 20 3.23 9.48 17.02
N GLU A 21 2.53 10.29 17.81
CA GLU A 21 2.27 10.03 19.23
C GLU A 21 1.45 8.75 19.44
N PHE A 22 0.61 8.41 18.47
CA PHE A 22 -0.12 7.14 18.48
C PHE A 22 0.82 5.96 18.20
N LEU A 23 1.65 6.03 17.17
CA LEU A 23 2.57 4.95 16.75
C LEU A 23 3.63 4.67 17.82
N GLN A 24 4.13 5.69 18.52
CA GLN A 24 5.13 5.57 19.58
C GLN A 24 4.64 4.81 20.83
N LYS A 25 3.35 4.48 20.92
CA LYS A 25 2.80 3.63 22.00
C LYS A 25 3.09 2.14 21.81
N PHE A 26 3.64 1.74 20.68
CA PHE A 26 3.88 0.33 20.32
C PHE A 26 5.37 0.05 20.22
N ASP A 27 5.91 -0.82 21.07
CA ASP A 27 7.33 -1.16 21.13
C ASP A 27 7.87 -1.82 19.86
N TRP A 28 6.98 -2.44 19.06
CA TRP A 28 7.30 -3.06 17.79
C TRP A 28 7.24 -2.10 16.59
N ILE A 29 7.06 -0.81 16.83
CA ILE A 29 7.07 0.23 15.80
C ILE A 29 8.23 1.19 16.03
N THR A 30 9.05 1.38 15.01
CA THR A 30 10.09 2.41 14.98
C THR A 30 9.72 3.51 14.00
N VAL A 31 9.59 4.74 14.48
CA VAL A 31 9.33 5.91 13.63
C VAL A 31 10.67 6.58 13.26
N ARG A 32 10.88 6.79 11.97
CA ARG A 32 12.01 7.51 11.37
C ARG A 32 11.53 8.73 10.65
N ASN A 33 12.07 9.89 11.03
CA ASN A 33 11.70 11.15 10.43
C ASN A 33 12.58 11.47 9.23
N PHE A 34 11.97 11.98 8.18
CA PHE A 34 12.64 12.66 7.08
C PHE A 34 11.90 13.95 6.75
N LYS A 35 12.48 14.82 5.95
CA LYS A 35 11.85 16.09 5.61
C LYS A 35 12.03 16.42 4.15
N THR A 36 10.94 16.79 3.49
CA THR A 36 10.94 17.28 2.11
C THR A 36 10.16 18.57 2.01
N GLU A 37 10.42 19.35 0.96
CA GLU A 37 9.55 20.46 0.59
C GLU A 37 8.28 19.88 -0.08
N GLY A 38 7.16 19.80 0.66
CA GLY A 38 5.92 19.21 0.20
C GLY A 38 6.03 17.69 -0.06
N LYS A 39 5.11 17.15 -0.85
CA LYS A 39 5.19 15.76 -1.31
C LYS A 39 6.22 15.64 -2.43
N ASN A 40 7.24 14.82 -2.24
CA ASN A 40 8.30 14.56 -3.21
C ASN A 40 8.37 13.05 -3.52
N ASN A 41 7.80 12.66 -4.66
CA ASN A 41 7.71 11.25 -5.03
C ASN A 41 9.06 10.62 -5.37
N THR A 42 10.06 11.41 -5.79
CA THR A 42 11.42 10.93 -6.03
C THR A 42 12.11 10.52 -4.73
N ILE A 43 12.08 11.37 -3.70
CA ILE A 43 12.64 11.04 -2.38
C ILE A 43 11.89 9.85 -1.75
N MET A 44 10.57 9.78 -1.89
CA MET A 44 9.79 8.63 -1.42
C MET A 44 10.21 7.31 -2.10
N ARG A 45 10.45 7.36 -3.41
CA ARG A 45 11.01 6.22 -4.17
C ARG A 45 12.37 5.82 -3.64
N ASP A 46 13.26 6.77 -3.41
CA ASP A 46 14.64 6.52 -2.97
C ASP A 46 14.65 5.89 -1.57
N ILE A 47 13.82 6.39 -0.66
CA ILE A 47 13.61 5.77 0.65
C ILE A 47 13.14 4.31 0.49
N LYS A 48 12.11 4.04 -0.34
CA LYS A 48 11.60 2.69 -0.56
C LYS A 48 12.63 1.75 -1.21
N ASN A 49 13.59 2.26 -1.96
CA ASN A 49 14.67 1.47 -2.55
C ASN A 49 15.76 1.09 -1.54
N GLU A 50 15.91 1.85 -0.45
CA GLU A 50 17.01 1.68 0.50
C GLU A 50 16.58 1.16 1.88
N CYS A 51 15.41 1.57 2.37
CA CYS A 51 15.00 1.38 3.76
C CYS A 51 14.94 -0.10 4.22
N TRP A 52 14.63 -1.01 3.35
CA TRP A 52 14.52 -2.44 3.65
C TRP A 52 15.86 -3.15 3.79
N LYS A 53 16.94 -2.55 3.29
CA LYS A 53 18.28 -3.19 3.28
C LYS A 53 18.82 -3.41 4.69
N GLU A 54 18.38 -2.64 5.67
CA GLU A 54 18.73 -2.84 7.08
C GLU A 54 18.12 -4.12 7.70
N SER A 55 17.11 -4.71 7.06
CA SER A 55 16.50 -5.97 7.48
C SER A 55 17.28 -7.21 7.04
N ARG A 56 18.38 -7.03 6.29
CA ARG A 56 19.25 -8.15 5.89
C ARG A 56 19.89 -8.83 7.08
N GLY A 57 19.85 -10.17 7.08
CA GLY A 57 20.35 -10.99 8.19
C GLY A 57 19.47 -10.96 9.44
N VAL A 58 18.34 -10.25 9.42
CA VAL A 58 17.43 -10.11 10.56
C VAL A 58 16.04 -10.63 10.23
N ALA A 59 15.51 -10.35 9.03
CA ALA A 59 14.18 -10.76 8.61
C ALA A 59 14.23 -11.78 7.46
N ASP A 60 13.26 -12.70 7.45
CA ASP A 60 13.05 -13.64 6.34
C ASP A 60 12.37 -12.95 5.16
N LEU A 61 11.41 -12.09 5.44
CA LEU A 61 10.67 -11.29 4.45
C LEU A 61 10.53 -9.84 4.91
N VAL A 62 10.49 -8.94 3.94
CA VAL A 62 10.11 -7.54 4.15
C VAL A 62 8.88 -7.18 3.33
N VAL A 63 8.07 -6.29 3.88
CA VAL A 63 6.93 -5.67 3.19
C VAL A 63 7.19 -4.19 3.05
N VAL A 64 7.33 -3.70 1.82
CA VAL A 64 7.54 -2.27 1.53
C VAL A 64 6.27 -1.70 0.93
N CYS A 65 5.50 -0.95 1.72
CA CYS A 65 4.18 -0.46 1.33
C CYS A 65 3.91 0.96 1.85
N ASP A 66 2.86 1.58 1.36
CA ASP A 66 2.25 2.78 1.97
C ASP A 66 1.32 2.34 3.13
N LEU A 67 1.06 3.22 4.11
CA LEU A 67 0.23 2.90 5.28
C LEU A 67 -1.22 2.53 4.96
N ASP A 68 -1.67 2.88 3.77
CA ASP A 68 -3.02 2.59 3.26
C ASP A 68 -3.06 1.35 2.35
N GLU A 69 -1.98 0.57 2.30
CA GLU A 69 -1.84 -0.67 1.55
C GLU A 69 -1.81 -1.85 2.53
N VAL A 70 -2.95 -2.53 2.67
CA VAL A 70 -3.13 -3.60 3.66
C VAL A 70 -3.07 -4.96 2.99
N LEU A 71 -2.15 -5.83 3.44
CA LEU A 71 -2.09 -7.21 2.99
C LEU A 71 -3.24 -8.02 3.61
N CYS A 72 -3.88 -8.83 2.79
CA CYS A 72 -4.98 -9.71 3.17
C CYS A 72 -4.78 -11.09 2.53
N ALA A 73 -5.13 -12.13 3.28
CA ALA A 73 -5.28 -13.51 2.78
C ALA A 73 -6.23 -14.23 3.74
N LYS A 74 -6.72 -15.41 3.36
CA LYS A 74 -7.48 -16.27 4.27
C LYS A 74 -6.66 -16.63 5.52
N ASN A 75 -5.37 -16.89 5.32
CA ASN A 75 -4.37 -17.05 6.38
C ASN A 75 -3.05 -16.44 5.92
N ILE A 76 -2.86 -15.16 6.19
CA ILE A 76 -1.69 -14.42 5.72
C ILE A 76 -0.36 -14.99 6.24
N ARG A 77 -0.30 -15.44 7.49
CA ARG A 77 0.92 -16.06 8.06
C ARG A 77 1.27 -17.35 7.33
N ARG A 78 0.27 -18.16 7.00
CA ARG A 78 0.46 -19.40 6.24
C ARG A 78 0.99 -19.10 4.84
N SER A 79 0.39 -18.15 4.13
CA SER A 79 0.82 -17.78 2.77
C SER A 79 2.27 -17.25 2.76
N LEU A 80 2.66 -16.45 3.76
CA LEU A 80 4.04 -16.00 3.92
C LEU A 80 5.00 -17.14 4.23
N GLN A 81 4.59 -18.09 5.08
CA GLN A 81 5.39 -19.28 5.39
C GLN A 81 5.57 -20.18 4.16
N ASP A 82 4.49 -20.41 3.39
CA ASP A 82 4.56 -21.18 2.14
C ASP A 82 5.50 -20.52 1.11
N MET A 83 5.57 -19.17 1.10
CA MET A 83 6.56 -18.45 0.30
C MET A 83 7.99 -18.76 0.72
N ILE A 84 8.29 -18.76 2.03
CA ILE A 84 9.60 -19.08 2.60
C ILE A 84 9.96 -20.54 2.33
N ASP A 85 9.08 -21.47 2.68
CA ASP A 85 9.30 -22.93 2.57
C ASP A 85 9.50 -23.36 1.10
N GLY A 86 8.80 -22.69 0.18
CA GLY A 86 8.95 -22.89 -1.27
C GLY A 86 10.19 -22.24 -1.88
N GLY A 87 10.98 -21.51 -1.09
CA GLY A 87 12.18 -20.78 -1.53
C GLY A 87 11.84 -19.68 -2.55
N TYR A 88 10.66 -19.10 -2.44
CA TYR A 88 10.27 -17.93 -3.24
C TYR A 88 10.82 -16.65 -2.60
N THR A 89 11.27 -15.73 -3.44
CA THR A 89 12.01 -14.56 -2.97
C THR A 89 11.27 -13.24 -3.18
N ILE A 90 10.16 -13.26 -3.92
CA ILE A 90 9.41 -12.04 -4.24
C ILE A 90 7.94 -12.35 -4.51
N ALA A 91 7.04 -11.46 -4.09
CA ALA A 91 5.62 -11.53 -4.40
C ALA A 91 5.01 -10.16 -4.72
N ALA A 92 4.17 -10.14 -5.76
CA ALA A 92 3.25 -9.06 -6.07
C ALA A 92 1.83 -9.54 -5.72
N PRO A 93 1.21 -9.04 -4.65
CA PRO A 93 -0.16 -9.41 -4.27
C PRO A 93 -1.18 -9.04 -5.35
N LYS A 94 -2.31 -9.74 -5.39
CA LYS A 94 -3.48 -9.31 -6.15
C LYS A 94 -3.98 -7.98 -5.59
N TRP A 95 -4.07 -6.95 -6.43
CA TRP A 95 -4.33 -5.59 -5.99
C TRP A 95 -5.79 -5.20 -6.11
N TYR A 96 -6.38 -4.76 -5.02
CA TYR A 96 -7.72 -4.22 -4.99
C TYR A 96 -7.73 -2.84 -4.33
N THR A 97 -8.47 -1.91 -4.92
CA THR A 97 -8.71 -0.61 -4.33
C THR A 97 -10.06 -0.62 -3.64
N PHE A 98 -10.05 -0.34 -2.36
CA PHE A 98 -11.26 -0.20 -1.56
C PHE A 98 -12.16 0.91 -2.09
N VAL A 99 -13.46 0.68 -2.11
CA VAL A 99 -14.47 1.65 -2.57
C VAL A 99 -15.64 1.67 -1.61
N SER A 100 -16.06 2.86 -1.17
CA SER A 100 -17.23 3.03 -0.33
C SER A 100 -18.06 4.21 -0.81
N GLU A 101 -19.38 4.13 -0.74
CA GLU A 101 -20.27 5.26 -1.08
C GLU A 101 -20.10 6.44 -0.13
N THR A 102 -19.82 6.16 1.12
CA THR A 102 -19.64 7.14 2.21
C THR A 102 -18.33 6.90 2.94
N MET A 103 -17.92 7.84 3.79
CA MET A 103 -16.79 7.66 4.69
C MET A 103 -17.07 6.47 5.62
N PRO A 104 -16.20 5.43 5.64
CA PRO A 104 -16.36 4.31 6.57
C PRO A 104 -16.30 4.74 8.02
N VAL A 105 -17.12 4.10 8.85
CA VAL A 105 -17.11 4.28 10.29
C VAL A 105 -16.46 3.07 10.94
N TYR A 106 -15.55 3.32 11.87
CA TYR A 106 -14.91 2.25 12.64
C TYR A 106 -15.91 1.56 13.55
N GLU A 107 -15.98 0.24 13.47
CA GLU A 107 -16.73 -0.60 14.39
C GLU A 107 -15.78 -1.58 15.10
N LYS A 108 -15.77 -1.55 16.45
CA LYS A 108 -14.90 -2.42 17.24
C LYS A 108 -15.22 -3.90 16.99
N GLY A 109 -14.17 -4.66 16.67
CA GLY A 109 -14.29 -6.10 16.45
C GLY A 109 -14.68 -6.51 15.05
N LYS A 110 -14.93 -5.56 14.14
CA LYS A 110 -15.20 -5.84 12.72
C LYS A 110 -14.06 -5.39 11.83
N LEU A 111 -13.77 -6.16 10.79
CA LEU A 111 -12.85 -5.75 9.75
C LEU A 111 -13.52 -4.79 8.78
N LEU A 112 -12.76 -3.86 8.22
CA LEU A 112 -13.28 -2.83 7.31
C LEU A 112 -14.08 -3.44 6.14
N HIS A 113 -13.53 -4.49 5.52
CA HIS A 113 -14.16 -5.14 4.38
C HIS A 113 -15.43 -5.96 4.71
N GLU A 114 -15.71 -6.24 5.98
CA GLU A 114 -16.96 -6.91 6.39
C GLU A 114 -18.16 -5.96 6.34
N ASN A 115 -17.95 -4.71 6.76
CA ASN A 115 -19.00 -3.68 6.73
C ASN A 115 -19.07 -2.95 5.38
N TYR A 116 -17.92 -2.82 4.70
CA TYR A 116 -17.77 -2.10 3.44
C TYR A 116 -17.06 -3.01 2.43
N PRO A 117 -17.78 -3.98 1.86
CA PRO A 117 -17.15 -5.08 1.13
C PRO A 117 -16.72 -4.74 -0.30
N LEU A 118 -17.01 -3.53 -0.79
CA LEU A 118 -16.75 -3.20 -2.18
C LEU A 118 -15.28 -2.89 -2.44
N ALA A 119 -14.72 -3.52 -3.46
CA ALA A 119 -13.40 -3.20 -3.96
C ALA A 119 -13.35 -3.31 -5.49
N TRP A 120 -12.41 -2.57 -6.07
CA TRP A 120 -12.20 -2.51 -7.51
C TRP A 120 -10.79 -3.02 -7.84
N PHE A 121 -10.70 -3.95 -8.81
CA PHE A 121 -9.41 -4.51 -9.23
C PHE A 121 -8.53 -3.45 -9.87
N GLY A 122 -7.30 -3.34 -9.43
CA GLY A 122 -6.34 -2.35 -9.88
C GLY A 122 -4.98 -2.95 -10.26
N LYS A 123 -4.07 -2.11 -10.75
CA LYS A 123 -2.69 -2.49 -11.06
C LYS A 123 -1.91 -2.69 -9.76
N GLY A 124 -1.40 -3.89 -9.54
CA GLY A 124 -0.62 -4.25 -8.37
C GLY A 124 0.78 -3.65 -8.33
N LYS A 125 1.42 -3.84 -7.18
CA LYS A 125 2.82 -3.52 -6.90
C LYS A 125 3.49 -4.77 -6.34
N VAL A 126 4.79 -4.89 -6.50
CA VAL A 126 5.59 -5.80 -5.67
C VAL A 126 5.67 -5.18 -4.28
N LEU A 127 5.27 -5.93 -3.25
CA LEU A 127 5.31 -5.45 -1.87
C LEU A 127 6.18 -6.34 -0.97
N ILE A 128 6.26 -7.64 -1.25
CA ILE A 128 6.86 -8.64 -0.36
C ILE A 128 8.09 -9.23 -1.03
N PHE A 129 9.21 -9.27 -0.31
CA PHE A 129 10.42 -9.95 -0.80
C PHE A 129 11.39 -10.32 0.31
N ASP A 130 12.26 -11.30 0.03
CA ASP A 130 13.37 -11.72 0.88
C ASP A 130 14.52 -10.71 0.79
N PRO A 131 14.86 -9.98 1.87
CA PRO A 131 15.89 -8.95 1.84
C PRO A 131 17.31 -9.55 1.71
N ASN A 132 17.48 -10.84 1.98
CA ASN A 132 18.77 -11.53 1.92
C ASN A 132 19.08 -12.04 0.50
N LYS A 133 18.05 -12.27 -0.30
CA LYS A 133 18.13 -12.80 -1.66
C LYS A 133 18.02 -11.72 -2.73
N ILE A 134 17.17 -10.73 -2.52
CA ILE A 134 17.04 -9.58 -3.42
C ILE A 134 18.21 -8.62 -3.16
N LYS A 135 18.98 -8.33 -4.19
CA LYS A 135 20.10 -7.38 -4.11
C LYS A 135 19.61 -5.94 -4.13
N ASP A 136 18.81 -5.61 -5.12
CA ASP A 136 18.14 -4.31 -5.26
C ASP A 136 16.76 -4.50 -5.88
N ILE A 137 15.79 -3.68 -5.48
CA ILE A 137 14.40 -3.78 -5.95
C ILE A 137 14.11 -2.83 -7.13
N HIS A 138 14.78 -1.68 -7.18
CA HIS A 138 14.66 -0.67 -8.22
C HIS A 138 13.20 -0.23 -8.50
N PHE A 139 12.48 0.18 -7.46
CA PHE A 139 11.17 0.78 -7.63
C PHE A 139 11.23 2.05 -8.48
N THR A 140 10.28 2.19 -9.39
CA THR A 140 10.02 3.45 -10.09
C THR A 140 9.25 4.43 -9.20
N VAL A 141 9.07 5.67 -9.64
CA VAL A 141 8.24 6.65 -8.94
C VAL A 141 6.80 6.14 -8.83
N GLY A 142 6.25 6.15 -7.60
CA GLY A 142 4.96 5.55 -7.27
C GLY A 142 4.99 4.05 -7.00
N SER A 143 6.16 3.41 -7.19
CA SER A 143 6.39 1.97 -6.91
C SER A 143 5.47 1.00 -7.65
N HIS A 144 4.85 1.44 -8.77
CA HIS A 144 3.99 0.57 -9.59
C HIS A 144 4.77 -0.41 -10.46
N GLU A 145 6.07 -0.15 -10.64
CA GLU A 145 6.99 -1.00 -11.37
C GLU A 145 8.29 -1.12 -10.59
N CYS A 146 8.95 -2.24 -10.75
CA CYS A 146 10.27 -2.48 -10.19
C CYS A 146 11.08 -3.35 -11.14
N ASN A 147 12.41 -3.34 -10.96
CA ASN A 147 13.33 -4.20 -11.70
C ASN A 147 14.28 -4.90 -10.70
N PRO A 148 13.77 -5.93 -9.99
CA PRO A 148 14.53 -6.60 -8.95
C PRO A 148 15.76 -7.30 -9.50
N THR A 149 16.86 -7.23 -8.74
CA THR A 149 18.11 -7.94 -9.02
C THR A 149 18.47 -8.86 -7.85
N GLY A 150 19.34 -9.83 -8.09
CA GLY A 150 19.68 -10.89 -7.13
C GLY A 150 19.00 -12.21 -7.51
N GLU A 151 18.60 -13.00 -6.53
CA GLU A 151 17.88 -14.25 -6.72
C GLU A 151 16.38 -13.98 -6.80
N VAL A 152 15.81 -13.92 -8.01
CA VAL A 152 14.42 -13.53 -8.26
C VAL A 152 13.56 -14.75 -8.60
N LYS A 153 12.73 -15.21 -7.64
CA LYS A 153 11.78 -16.31 -7.81
C LYS A 153 10.40 -15.88 -7.30
N TYR A 154 9.45 -15.67 -8.21
CA TYR A 154 8.13 -15.15 -7.87
C TYR A 154 7.21 -16.20 -7.25
N TYR A 155 6.65 -15.89 -6.07
CA TYR A 155 5.51 -16.59 -5.46
C TYR A 155 4.20 -16.20 -6.18
N SER A 156 4.01 -14.91 -6.41
CA SER A 156 2.85 -14.39 -7.14
C SER A 156 3.24 -13.17 -7.99
N LYS A 157 2.47 -12.93 -9.08
CA LYS A 157 2.71 -11.83 -10.03
C LYS A 157 1.48 -10.92 -10.20
N GLY A 158 0.76 -10.63 -9.11
CA GLY A 158 -0.39 -9.73 -9.11
C GLY A 158 -1.71 -10.31 -9.60
N GLU A 159 -1.69 -11.34 -10.45
CA GLU A 159 -2.91 -12.01 -10.96
C GLU A 159 -3.10 -13.41 -10.36
N THR A 160 -2.04 -13.95 -9.77
CA THR A 160 -1.99 -15.29 -9.20
C THR A 160 -1.65 -15.26 -7.72
N GLY A 161 -1.84 -16.38 -7.03
CA GLY A 161 -1.56 -16.51 -5.60
C GLY A 161 -2.77 -16.14 -4.73
N ASP A 162 -2.60 -16.30 -3.44
CA ASP A 162 -3.60 -16.18 -2.39
C ASP A 162 -3.41 -14.93 -1.50
N ILE A 163 -2.40 -14.10 -1.80
CA ILE A 163 -2.15 -12.85 -1.09
C ILE A 163 -2.77 -11.69 -1.89
N TYR A 164 -3.52 -10.87 -1.19
CA TYR A 164 -4.18 -9.68 -1.70
C TYR A 164 -3.60 -8.44 -1.04
N CYS A 165 -3.61 -7.32 -1.76
CA CYS A 165 -3.43 -5.99 -1.19
C CYS A 165 -4.72 -5.19 -1.34
N LEU A 166 -5.28 -4.73 -0.24
CA LEU A 166 -6.41 -3.81 -0.21
C LEU A 166 -5.89 -2.39 0.02
N HIS A 167 -5.99 -1.55 -1.00
CA HIS A 167 -5.56 -0.15 -0.95
C HIS A 167 -6.73 0.75 -0.53
N ILE A 168 -6.66 1.35 0.65
CA ILE A 168 -7.82 1.95 1.33
C ILE A 168 -7.98 3.46 1.07
N CYS A 169 -6.98 4.15 0.59
CA CYS A 169 -6.80 5.60 0.79
C CYS A 169 -7.73 6.58 0.07
N ASN A 170 -8.17 6.29 -1.15
CA ASN A 170 -8.72 7.37 -2.00
C ASN A 170 -10.22 7.32 -2.21
N ASN A 171 -10.84 6.17 -1.93
CA ASN A 171 -12.23 5.93 -2.32
C ASN A 171 -13.14 5.71 -1.10
N LEU A 172 -12.98 6.57 -0.10
CA LEU A 172 -13.79 6.62 1.15
C LEU A 172 -14.98 7.56 1.01
N GLY A 173 -15.68 7.48 -0.11
CA GLY A 173 -16.73 8.41 -0.51
C GLY A 173 -16.23 9.47 -1.50
N VAL A 174 -17.10 9.86 -2.44
CA VAL A 174 -16.73 10.75 -3.55
C VAL A 174 -16.31 12.15 -3.10
N GLU A 175 -16.99 12.72 -2.11
CA GLU A 175 -16.65 14.07 -1.60
C GLU A 175 -15.32 14.07 -0.83
N TYR A 176 -15.01 12.97 -0.12
CA TYR A 176 -13.70 12.78 0.48
C TYR A 176 -12.61 12.74 -0.58
N LYS A 177 -12.81 11.97 -1.67
CA LYS A 177 -11.85 11.88 -2.78
C LYS A 177 -11.58 13.24 -3.42
N ILE A 178 -12.62 14.04 -3.66
CA ILE A 178 -12.49 15.40 -4.22
C ILE A 178 -11.61 16.27 -3.30
N LYS A 179 -11.91 16.30 -2.00
CA LYS A 179 -11.13 17.06 -1.01
C LYS A 179 -9.69 16.58 -0.94
N LYS A 180 -9.47 15.27 -0.87
CA LYS A 180 -8.13 14.66 -0.81
C LYS A 180 -7.30 15.00 -2.04
N TYR A 181 -7.88 14.93 -3.24
CA TYR A 181 -7.19 15.29 -4.49
C TYR A 181 -6.81 16.78 -4.52
N ALA A 182 -7.69 17.66 -4.12
CA ALA A 182 -7.39 19.09 -4.04
C ALA A 182 -6.25 19.39 -3.06
N MET A 183 -6.25 18.73 -1.88
CA MET A 183 -5.17 18.85 -0.89
C MET A 183 -3.86 18.26 -1.42
N ALA A 184 -3.89 17.07 -2.03
CA ALA A 184 -2.71 16.43 -2.58
C ALA A 184 -2.07 17.28 -3.69
N ASN A 185 -2.89 17.90 -4.57
CA ASN A 185 -2.41 18.79 -5.61
C ASN A 185 -1.69 20.02 -5.02
N LYS A 186 -2.23 20.65 -3.97
CA LYS A 186 -1.59 21.79 -3.28
C LYS A 186 -0.26 21.42 -2.62
N ARG A 187 -0.10 20.18 -2.19
CA ARG A 187 1.10 19.69 -1.47
C ARG A 187 2.19 19.15 -2.40
N ARG A 188 1.98 19.13 -3.73
CA ARG A 188 3.01 18.69 -4.68
C ARG A 188 4.23 19.62 -4.60
N SER A 189 5.42 19.03 -4.54
CA SER A 189 6.67 19.79 -4.65
C SER A 189 6.82 20.44 -6.04
N ARG A 190 7.67 21.47 -6.16
CA ARG A 190 7.99 22.08 -7.46
C ARG A 190 8.53 21.03 -8.43
N HIS A 191 9.38 20.14 -7.95
CA HIS A 191 9.91 19.03 -8.73
C HIS A 191 8.80 18.12 -9.28
N ASP A 192 7.84 17.70 -8.44
CA ASP A 192 6.73 16.84 -8.87
C ASP A 192 5.80 17.52 -9.88
N VAL A 193 5.61 18.83 -9.77
CA VAL A 193 4.85 19.61 -10.74
C VAL A 193 5.55 19.63 -12.11
N GLN A 194 6.86 19.90 -12.14
CA GLN A 194 7.68 19.92 -13.35
C GLN A 194 7.77 18.52 -14.01
N ALA A 195 7.96 17.48 -13.20
CA ALA A 195 8.03 16.09 -13.66
C ALA A 195 6.65 15.47 -13.97
N LYS A 196 5.56 16.23 -13.80
CA LYS A 196 4.15 15.78 -13.95
C LYS A 196 3.78 14.60 -13.03
N HIS A 197 4.51 14.37 -11.93
CA HIS A 197 4.15 13.37 -10.94
C HIS A 197 2.85 13.76 -10.23
N GLY A 198 1.93 12.82 -10.06
CA GLY A 198 0.65 13.06 -9.41
C GLY A 198 -0.30 13.97 -10.22
N ILE A 199 -0.17 14.00 -11.54
CA ILE A 199 -1.04 14.82 -12.42
C ILE A 199 -2.53 14.46 -12.25
N HIS A 200 -2.86 13.22 -11.87
CA HIS A 200 -4.23 12.80 -11.61
C HIS A 200 -4.92 13.60 -10.49
N TYR A 201 -4.16 14.24 -9.59
CA TYR A 201 -4.71 15.13 -8.57
C TYR A 201 -5.28 16.46 -9.13
N THR A 202 -5.05 16.77 -10.41
CA THR A 202 -5.59 17.96 -11.08
C THR A 202 -6.96 17.74 -11.72
N GLN A 203 -7.53 16.55 -11.61
CA GLN A 203 -8.85 16.23 -12.15
C GLN A 203 -9.95 17.15 -11.59
N SER A 204 -10.90 17.51 -12.46
CA SER A 204 -12.07 18.28 -12.02
C SER A 204 -12.99 17.45 -11.12
N PRO A 205 -13.76 18.09 -10.21
CA PRO A 205 -14.74 17.41 -9.38
C PRO A 205 -15.75 16.57 -10.18
N ASP A 206 -16.20 17.05 -11.35
CA ASP A 206 -17.18 16.33 -12.17
C ASP A 206 -16.57 15.07 -12.80
N LYS A 207 -15.32 15.15 -13.25
CA LYS A 207 -14.58 13.96 -13.72
C LYS A 207 -14.43 12.94 -12.61
N ILE A 208 -14.07 13.37 -11.39
CA ILE A 208 -13.96 12.52 -10.23
C ILE A 208 -15.29 11.83 -9.91
N ARG A 209 -16.41 12.57 -9.91
CA ARG A 209 -17.76 12.00 -9.65
C ARG A 209 -18.16 10.97 -10.70
N SER A 210 -17.90 11.26 -11.97
CA SER A 210 -18.20 10.32 -13.07
C SER A 210 -17.40 9.02 -12.94
N ASP A 211 -16.08 9.13 -12.72
CA ASP A 211 -15.21 7.97 -12.56
C ASP A 211 -15.58 7.16 -11.31
N TYR A 212 -15.93 7.82 -10.22
CA TYR A 212 -16.35 7.19 -8.98
C TYR A 212 -17.63 6.37 -9.13
N LYS A 213 -18.63 6.93 -9.83
CA LYS A 213 -19.87 6.22 -10.15
C LYS A 213 -19.62 4.96 -10.98
N ASN A 214 -18.70 5.03 -11.94
CA ASN A 214 -18.33 3.86 -12.74
C ASN A 214 -17.58 2.81 -11.90
N MET A 215 -16.71 3.26 -11.00
CA MET A 215 -15.98 2.37 -10.09
C MET A 215 -16.93 1.61 -9.16
N LEU A 216 -17.93 2.27 -8.57
CA LEU A 216 -18.96 1.61 -7.74
C LEU A 216 -19.75 0.57 -8.51
N LYS A 217 -20.10 0.82 -9.78
CA LYS A 217 -20.85 -0.12 -10.62
C LYS A 217 -20.07 -1.39 -10.98
N THR A 218 -18.75 -1.31 -11.06
CA THR A 218 -17.87 -2.40 -11.45
C THR A 218 -17.12 -3.02 -10.27
N ALA A 219 -17.35 -2.51 -9.07
CA ALA A 219 -16.78 -3.04 -7.84
C ALA A 219 -17.31 -4.45 -7.55
N ILE A 220 -16.46 -5.27 -6.97
CA ILE A 220 -16.78 -6.63 -6.53
C ILE A 220 -16.92 -6.68 -5.01
N ASN A 221 -17.54 -7.74 -4.50
CA ASN A 221 -17.56 -8.01 -3.06
C ASN A 221 -16.25 -8.70 -2.65
N PHE A 222 -15.35 -7.93 -2.03
CA PHE A 222 -14.03 -8.40 -1.61
C PHE A 222 -14.11 -9.42 -0.45
N SER A 223 -15.09 -9.28 0.44
CA SER A 223 -15.31 -10.26 1.53
C SER A 223 -15.70 -11.64 1.00
N GLU A 224 -16.50 -11.68 -0.06
CA GLU A 224 -16.84 -12.96 -0.71
C GLU A 224 -15.65 -13.54 -1.48
N LEU A 225 -14.82 -12.71 -2.06
CA LEU A 225 -13.58 -13.14 -2.72
C LEU A 225 -12.66 -13.86 -1.73
N LEU A 226 -12.41 -13.26 -0.56
CA LEU A 226 -11.55 -13.85 0.49
C LEU A 226 -12.09 -15.18 1.04
N LYS A 227 -13.42 -15.44 0.96
CA LYS A 227 -14.02 -16.69 1.46
C LYS A 227 -13.90 -17.85 0.47
N LYS A 228 -13.75 -17.56 -0.83
CA LYS A 228 -13.74 -18.57 -1.89
C LYS A 228 -12.38 -19.28 -2.06
N GLU A 229 -11.33 -18.69 -1.59
CA GLU A 229 -9.96 -19.25 -1.56
C GLU A 229 -9.59 -19.76 -0.16
#